data_7253c210e7f069c3d87a80639f7c9053
#
_entry.id   7253c210e7f069c3d87a80639f7c9053
#
_cell.length_a   1.000
_cell.length_b   1.000
_cell.length_c   1.000
_cell.angle_alpha   90.00
_cell.angle_beta   90.00
_cell.angle_gamma   90.00
#
_symmetry.space_group_name_H-M   'P 1'
#
loop_
_entity.id
_entity.type
_entity.pdbx_description
1 polymer ?
#
loop_
_entity_poly.entity_id
_entity_poly.type
_entity_poly.pdbx_seq_one_letter_code
_entity_poly.pdbx_strand_id
1 'polypeptide(L)'
;MPTYRIRHAADLLGVSDDTLRRWIDAGRIATIVVDGRQAIDGATLAGFAVEQNTAPPHPDISAAIPAVRESARNRFLGLVTKVTRDTVMAQVEIQSGANRIVSLMSREAADELALEPGVLAYASVKATNVVVELAQLTTKAGKAE
;
A
#
# COMPACT_ATOMS: atom_id res chain seq x y z
N MET A 1 -5.81 17.82 14.99
CA MET A 1 -4.92 17.10 14.06
C MET A 1 -4.59 15.72 14.61
N PRO A 2 -4.70 14.68 13.83
CA PRO A 2 -4.30 13.33 14.28
C PRO A 2 -2.81 13.27 14.56
N THR A 3 -2.44 12.53 15.58
CA THR A 3 -1.05 12.27 15.93
C THR A 3 -0.84 10.77 16.02
N TYR A 4 0.34 10.31 15.66
CA TYR A 4 0.65 8.88 15.59
C TYR A 4 1.84 8.54 16.47
N ARG A 5 1.72 7.52 17.30
CA ARG A 5 2.86 6.94 18.02
C ARG A 5 3.85 6.37 17.01
N ILE A 6 5.12 6.33 17.38
CA ILE A 6 6.21 5.91 16.48
C ILE A 6 5.90 4.54 15.82
N ARG A 7 5.41 3.59 16.59
CA ARG A 7 5.03 2.26 16.06
C ARG A 7 3.94 2.33 15.00
N HIS A 8 2.87 3.10 15.25
CA HIS A 8 1.78 3.26 14.27
C HIS A 8 2.26 4.00 13.02
N ALA A 9 3.10 5.02 13.18
CA ALA A 9 3.69 5.74 12.06
C ALA A 9 4.58 4.83 11.20
N ALA A 10 5.37 3.95 11.81
CA ALA A 10 6.17 2.97 11.11
C ALA A 10 5.30 2.00 10.30
N ASP A 11 4.25 1.47 10.92
CA ASP A 11 3.28 0.60 10.22
C ASP A 11 2.63 1.29 9.02
N LEU A 12 2.22 2.56 9.17
CA LEU A 12 1.62 3.35 8.08
C LEU A 12 2.61 3.63 6.94
N LEU A 13 3.90 3.80 7.24
CA LEU A 13 4.95 3.98 6.24
C LEU A 13 5.47 2.66 5.67
N GLY A 14 5.04 1.52 6.20
CA GLY A 14 5.49 0.21 5.76
C GLY A 14 6.95 -0.10 6.11
N VAL A 15 7.45 0.45 7.22
CA VAL A 15 8.84 0.27 7.68
C VAL A 15 8.88 -0.25 9.12
N SER A 16 10.04 -0.73 9.56
CA SER A 16 10.23 -1.12 10.95
C SER A 16 10.35 0.09 11.88
N ASP A 17 10.04 -0.12 13.16
CA ASP A 17 10.25 0.89 14.21
C ASP A 17 11.69 1.41 14.22
N ASP A 18 12.66 0.53 14.06
CA ASP A 18 14.09 0.88 14.04
C ASP A 18 14.45 1.77 12.85
N THR A 19 13.88 1.51 11.68
CA THR A 19 14.08 2.34 10.51
C THR A 19 13.53 3.74 10.74
N LEU A 20 12.32 3.84 11.28
CA LEU A 20 11.71 5.13 11.57
C LEU A 20 12.50 5.89 12.65
N ARG A 21 12.96 5.22 13.71
CA ARG A 21 13.79 5.82 14.75
C ARG A 21 15.10 6.38 14.20
N ARG A 22 15.74 5.65 13.28
CA ARG A 22 16.96 6.15 12.60
C ARG A 22 16.69 7.41 11.80
N TRP A 23 15.54 7.50 11.13
CA TRP A 23 15.16 8.71 10.40
C TRP A 23 14.87 9.89 11.32
N ILE A 24 14.25 9.65 12.47
CA ILE A 24 14.04 10.66 13.51
C ILE A 24 15.38 11.15 14.05
N ASP A 25 16.29 10.25 14.41
CA ASP A 25 17.61 10.58 14.95
C ASP A 25 18.48 11.33 13.92
N ALA A 26 18.31 11.02 12.65
CA ALA A 26 18.97 11.74 11.54
C ALA A 26 18.34 13.11 11.23
N GLY A 27 17.27 13.51 11.92
CA GLY A 27 16.56 14.76 11.67
C GLY A 27 15.72 14.80 10.40
N ARG A 28 15.42 13.66 9.79
CA ARG A 28 14.66 13.56 8.55
C ARG A 28 13.17 13.77 8.75
N ILE A 29 12.65 13.45 9.91
CA ILE A 29 11.24 13.63 10.28
C ILE A 29 11.15 14.20 11.69
N ALA A 30 10.35 15.25 11.86
CA ALA A 30 10.13 15.90 13.13
C ALA A 30 9.16 15.11 14.01
N THR A 31 9.41 15.14 15.30
CA THR A 31 8.53 14.55 16.32
C THR A 31 7.98 15.60 17.26
N ILE A 32 6.86 15.28 17.87
CA ILE A 32 6.25 16.04 18.96
C ILE A 32 6.13 15.15 20.20
N VAL A 33 5.88 15.76 21.35
CA VAL A 33 5.60 15.03 22.58
C VAL A 33 4.11 15.15 22.90
N VAL A 34 3.44 14.01 23.03
CA VAL A 34 2.05 13.92 23.43
C VAL A 34 1.94 12.98 24.63
N ASP A 35 1.42 13.48 25.74
CA ASP A 35 1.33 12.71 27.00
C ASP A 35 2.67 12.10 27.45
N GLY A 36 3.74 12.89 27.36
CA GLY A 36 5.09 12.47 27.75
C GLY A 36 5.76 11.45 26.81
N ARG A 37 5.19 11.17 25.64
CA ARG A 37 5.72 10.21 24.69
C ARG A 37 5.88 10.82 23.30
N GLN A 38 6.91 10.39 22.60
CA GLN A 38 7.12 10.80 21.21
C GLN A 38 5.96 10.35 20.30
N ALA A 39 5.56 11.26 19.42
CA ALA A 39 4.58 11.05 18.38
C ALA A 39 4.96 11.87 17.15
N ILE A 40 4.32 11.59 16.05
CA ILE A 40 4.46 12.37 14.81
C ILE A 40 3.08 12.97 14.47
N ASP A 41 3.09 14.25 14.17
CA ASP A 41 1.91 14.92 13.65
C ASP A 41 1.49 14.34 12.30
N GLY A 42 0.18 14.18 12.09
CA GLY A 42 -0.36 13.55 10.88
C GLY A 42 0.02 14.27 9.59
N ALA A 43 0.04 15.58 9.58
CA ALA A 43 0.46 16.35 8.40
C ALA A 43 1.95 16.16 8.10
N THR A 44 2.80 16.15 9.13
CA THR A 44 4.23 15.85 9.00
C THR A 44 4.46 14.45 8.45
N LEU A 45 3.72 13.46 8.97
CA LEU A 45 3.79 12.08 8.49
C LEU A 45 3.35 11.93 7.03
N ALA A 46 2.27 12.60 6.66
CA ALA A 46 1.77 12.59 5.28
C ALA A 46 2.77 13.21 4.30
N GLY A 47 3.36 14.36 4.64
CA GLY A 47 4.41 14.99 3.84
C GLY A 47 5.62 14.08 3.65
N PHE A 48 6.08 13.44 4.71
CA PHE A 48 7.20 12.50 4.67
C PHE A 48 6.88 11.26 3.81
N ALA A 49 5.65 10.73 3.89
CA ALA A 49 5.22 9.61 3.06
C ALA A 49 5.27 9.95 1.56
N VAL A 50 4.87 11.17 1.19
CA VAL A 50 4.97 11.64 -0.20
C VAL A 50 6.43 11.73 -0.66
N GLU A 51 7.32 12.27 0.16
CA GLU A 51 8.76 12.35 -0.13
C GLU A 51 9.38 10.96 -0.32
N GLN A 52 9.01 9.97 0.49
CA GLN A 52 9.51 8.61 0.36
C GLN A 52 9.02 7.91 -0.92
N ASN A 53 7.88 8.31 -1.46
CA ASN A 53 7.27 7.72 -2.66
C ASN A 53 7.64 8.45 -3.96
N THR A 54 8.63 9.32 -3.97
CA THR A 54 9.09 10.01 -5.20
C THR A 54 9.84 9.08 -6.15
N ALA A 55 10.41 7.98 -5.66
CA ALA A 55 11.01 6.93 -6.48
C ALA A 55 9.99 5.82 -6.79
N PRO A 56 10.10 5.13 -7.95
CA PRO A 56 9.28 3.96 -8.21
C PRO A 56 9.45 2.92 -7.08
N PRO A 57 8.39 2.28 -6.61
CA PRO A 57 8.47 1.32 -5.50
C PRO A 57 9.34 0.09 -5.82
N HIS A 58 9.55 -0.19 -7.11
CA HIS A 58 10.36 -1.30 -7.60
C HIS A 58 11.24 -0.83 -8.78
N PRO A 59 12.30 -0.04 -8.54
CA PRO A 59 13.05 0.59 -9.63
C PRO A 59 13.65 -0.41 -10.62
N ASP A 60 14.19 -1.52 -10.15
CA ASP A 60 14.83 -2.51 -11.00
C ASP A 60 13.83 -3.23 -11.93
N ILE A 61 12.67 -3.59 -11.39
CA ILE A 61 11.61 -4.27 -12.16
C ILE A 61 10.88 -3.26 -13.04
N SER A 62 10.56 -2.08 -12.52
CA SER A 62 9.83 -1.04 -13.26
C SER A 62 10.59 -0.56 -14.49
N ALA A 63 11.92 -0.50 -14.43
CA ALA A 63 12.76 -0.14 -15.57
C ALA A 63 12.73 -1.18 -16.70
N ALA A 64 12.44 -2.43 -16.38
CA ALA A 64 12.35 -3.53 -17.34
C ALA A 64 10.97 -3.67 -18.00
N ILE A 65 9.96 -2.95 -17.50
CA ILE A 65 8.58 -3.04 -17.99
C ILE A 65 8.28 -1.84 -18.88
N PRO A 66 7.82 -2.04 -20.13
CA PRO A 66 7.44 -0.93 -21.00
C PRO A 66 6.33 -0.07 -20.37
N ALA A 67 6.47 1.25 -20.53
CA ALA A 67 5.45 2.18 -20.07
C ALA A 67 4.16 2.01 -20.89
N VAL A 68 3.06 1.73 -20.22
CA VAL A 68 1.72 1.67 -20.82
C VAL A 68 0.99 2.98 -20.52
N ARG A 69 0.44 3.60 -21.55
CA ARG A 69 -0.40 4.79 -21.39
C ARG A 69 -1.85 4.36 -21.21
N GLU A 70 -2.38 4.62 -20.03
CA GLU A 70 -3.80 4.37 -19.74
C GLU A 70 -4.38 5.46 -18.84
N SER A 71 -5.71 5.51 -18.76
CA SER A 71 -6.41 6.50 -17.94
C SER A 71 -6.47 6.14 -16.45
N ALA A 72 -6.12 4.92 -16.08
CA ALA A 72 -6.07 4.52 -14.68
C ALA A 72 -4.93 5.23 -13.96
N ARG A 73 -5.24 5.82 -12.80
CA ARG A 73 -4.26 6.52 -11.95
C ARG A 73 -3.69 5.64 -10.84
N ASN A 74 -4.33 4.51 -10.57
CA ASN A 74 -3.94 3.59 -9.52
C ASN A 74 -3.41 2.31 -10.17
N ARG A 75 -2.11 2.07 -10.02
CA ARG A 75 -1.42 0.90 -10.55
C ARG A 75 -0.61 0.24 -9.45
N PHE A 76 -0.76 -1.06 -9.33
CA PHE A 76 -0.08 -1.86 -8.32
C PHE A 76 0.64 -3.01 -9.00
N LEU A 77 1.96 -2.97 -8.99
CA LEU A 77 2.76 -4.09 -9.47
C LEU A 77 2.76 -5.19 -8.42
N GLY A 78 2.44 -6.40 -8.83
CA GLY A 78 2.38 -7.53 -7.93
C GLY A 78 2.54 -8.87 -8.59
N LEU A 79 2.50 -9.88 -7.75
CA LEU A 79 2.62 -11.27 -8.14
C LEU A 79 1.24 -11.92 -8.09
N VAL A 80 0.85 -12.59 -9.17
CA VAL A 80 -0.37 -13.43 -9.16
C VAL A 80 -0.15 -14.58 -8.18
N THR A 81 -1.04 -14.73 -7.22
CA THR A 81 -0.94 -15.77 -6.18
C THR A 81 -1.96 -16.87 -6.34
N LYS A 82 -3.11 -16.56 -6.94
CA LYS A 82 -4.19 -17.53 -7.13
C LYS A 82 -5.04 -17.14 -8.33
N VAL A 83 -5.43 -18.13 -9.12
CA VAL A 83 -6.41 -17.98 -10.20
C VAL A 83 -7.46 -19.07 -10.05
N THR A 84 -8.70 -18.67 -9.84
CA THR A 84 -9.85 -19.57 -9.73
C THR A 84 -10.73 -19.39 -10.97
N ARG A 85 -10.88 -20.44 -11.76
CA ARG A 85 -11.65 -20.43 -13.00
C ARG A 85 -12.90 -21.27 -12.87
N ASP A 86 -14.01 -20.78 -13.38
CA ASP A 86 -15.16 -21.60 -13.73
C ASP A 86 -15.34 -21.61 -15.26
N THR A 87 -16.51 -21.98 -15.77
CA THR A 87 -16.76 -22.07 -17.20
C THR A 87 -16.70 -20.70 -17.89
N VAL A 88 -17.08 -19.62 -17.24
CA VAL A 88 -17.27 -18.28 -17.81
C VAL A 88 -16.34 -17.23 -17.19
N MET A 89 -16.11 -17.31 -15.89
CA MET A 89 -15.42 -16.29 -15.11
C MET A 89 -14.11 -16.82 -14.51
N ALA A 90 -13.23 -15.89 -14.17
CA ALA A 90 -12.04 -16.13 -13.39
C ALA A 90 -11.88 -15.07 -12.30
N GLN A 91 -11.48 -15.51 -11.12
CA GLN A 91 -11.05 -14.64 -10.05
C GLN A 91 -9.53 -14.72 -9.93
N VAL A 92 -8.87 -13.58 -10.01
CA VAL A 92 -7.42 -13.47 -9.95
C VAL A 92 -7.04 -12.71 -8.68
N GLU A 93 -6.16 -13.30 -7.89
CA GLU A 93 -5.59 -12.66 -6.71
C GLU A 93 -4.14 -12.26 -6.99
N ILE A 94 -3.82 -11.01 -6.65
CA ILE A 94 -2.50 -10.41 -6.82
C ILE A 94 -2.02 -9.91 -5.47
N GLN A 95 -0.77 -10.23 -5.12
CA GLN A 95 -0.11 -9.68 -3.94
C GLN A 95 0.84 -8.57 -4.38
N SER A 96 0.54 -7.34 -3.96
CA SER A 96 1.37 -6.16 -4.18
C SER A 96 1.84 -5.60 -2.84
N GLY A 97 3.10 -5.87 -2.48
CA GLY A 97 3.59 -5.58 -1.14
C GLY A 97 2.76 -6.30 -0.09
N ALA A 98 2.22 -5.57 0.88
CA ALA A 98 1.34 -6.11 1.92
C ALA A 98 -0.16 -6.17 1.49
N ASN A 99 -0.49 -5.76 0.28
CA ASN A 99 -1.87 -5.62 -0.18
C ASN A 99 -2.27 -6.79 -1.08
N ARG A 100 -3.40 -7.40 -0.74
CA ARG A 100 -4.08 -8.39 -1.58
C ARG A 100 -5.10 -7.68 -2.45
N ILE A 101 -4.99 -7.85 -3.76
CA ILE A 101 -5.90 -7.26 -4.75
C ILE A 101 -6.61 -8.39 -5.46
N VAL A 102 -7.93 -8.26 -5.59
CA VAL A 102 -8.78 -9.27 -6.26
C VAL A 102 -9.41 -8.66 -7.48
N SER A 103 -9.32 -9.36 -8.60
CA SER A 103 -9.96 -8.99 -9.86
C SER A 103 -10.88 -10.12 -10.32
N LEU A 104 -12.04 -9.74 -10.82
CA LEU A 104 -12.93 -10.63 -11.56
C LEU A 104 -12.87 -10.27 -13.04
N MET A 105 -12.71 -11.29 -13.88
CA MET A 105 -12.66 -11.15 -15.32
C MET A 105 -13.30 -12.36 -16.00
N SER A 106 -13.48 -12.29 -17.31
CA SER A 106 -13.87 -13.49 -18.05
C SER A 106 -12.74 -14.52 -18.03
N ARG A 107 -13.08 -15.79 -18.04
CA ARG A 107 -12.12 -16.88 -18.17
C ARG A 107 -11.25 -16.71 -19.42
N GLU A 108 -11.87 -16.31 -20.53
CA GLU A 108 -11.17 -16.03 -21.79
C GLU A 108 -10.04 -14.99 -21.59
N ALA A 109 -10.33 -13.87 -20.91
CA ALA A 109 -9.33 -12.84 -20.62
C ALA A 109 -8.18 -13.36 -19.77
N ALA A 110 -8.48 -14.15 -18.74
CA ALA A 110 -7.46 -14.76 -17.89
C ALA A 110 -6.56 -15.74 -18.67
N ASP A 111 -7.15 -16.49 -19.60
CA ASP A 111 -6.41 -17.42 -20.45
C ASP A 111 -5.56 -16.69 -21.50
N GLU A 112 -6.07 -15.65 -22.13
CA GLU A 112 -5.33 -14.80 -23.08
C GLU A 112 -4.14 -14.10 -22.44
N LEU A 113 -4.29 -13.64 -21.21
CA LEU A 113 -3.22 -13.02 -20.42
C LEU A 113 -2.28 -14.06 -19.79
N ALA A 114 -2.57 -15.36 -19.96
CA ALA A 114 -1.80 -16.46 -19.37
C ALA A 114 -1.58 -16.28 -17.86
N LEU A 115 -2.61 -15.87 -17.14
CA LEU A 115 -2.52 -15.63 -15.70
C LEU A 115 -2.47 -16.93 -14.92
N GLU A 116 -1.35 -17.12 -14.26
CA GLU A 116 -1.05 -18.28 -13.40
C GLU A 116 -0.31 -17.80 -12.15
N PRO A 117 -0.36 -18.55 -11.04
CA PRO A 117 0.47 -18.22 -9.88
C PRO A 117 1.94 -18.06 -10.25
N GLY A 118 2.55 -16.95 -9.83
CA GLY A 118 3.93 -16.60 -10.13
C GLY A 118 4.10 -15.59 -11.29
N VAL A 119 3.05 -15.28 -12.02
CA VAL A 119 3.10 -14.28 -13.09
C VAL A 119 3.16 -12.87 -12.49
N LEU A 120 4.04 -12.03 -13.02
CA LEU A 120 4.11 -10.61 -12.68
C LEU A 120 3.00 -9.85 -13.42
N ALA A 121 2.20 -9.07 -12.69
CA ALA A 121 1.08 -8.33 -13.25
C ALA A 121 0.89 -6.98 -12.58
N TYR A 122 0.32 -6.05 -13.32
CA TYR A 122 -0.22 -4.81 -12.76
C TYR A 122 -1.72 -4.96 -12.50
N ALA A 123 -2.14 -4.59 -11.30
CA ALA A 123 -3.53 -4.28 -11.01
C ALA A 123 -3.75 -2.78 -11.20
N SER A 124 -4.69 -2.40 -12.06
CA SER A 124 -5.01 -1.00 -12.35
C SER A 124 -6.45 -0.72 -11.97
N VAL A 125 -6.68 0.42 -11.33
CA VAL A 125 -8.02 0.87 -10.94
C VAL A 125 -8.19 2.33 -11.36
N LYS A 126 -9.24 2.62 -12.13
CA LYS A 126 -9.58 4.01 -12.43
C LYS A 126 -9.93 4.76 -11.14
N ALA A 127 -9.51 6.02 -11.05
CA ALA A 127 -9.78 6.86 -9.88
C ALA A 127 -11.29 6.94 -9.55
N THR A 128 -12.15 6.89 -10.56
CA THR A 128 -13.61 6.89 -10.40
C THR A 128 -14.17 5.63 -9.72
N ASN A 129 -13.41 4.55 -9.68
CA ASN A 129 -13.81 3.27 -9.06
C ASN A 129 -13.19 3.06 -7.67
N VAL A 130 -12.40 4.00 -7.19
CA VAL A 130 -11.79 3.91 -5.85
C VAL A 130 -12.75 4.49 -4.82
N VAL A 131 -13.12 3.66 -3.85
CA VAL A 131 -13.95 4.06 -2.71
C VAL A 131 -13.04 4.36 -1.54
N VAL A 132 -13.30 5.48 -0.86
CA VAL A 132 -12.53 5.90 0.32
C VAL A 132 -13.41 5.79 1.55
N GLU A 133 -12.90 5.10 2.55
CA GLU A 133 -13.51 4.99 3.88
C GLU A 133 -12.62 5.67 4.91
N LEU A 134 -13.24 6.31 5.90
CA LEU A 134 -12.51 6.90 7.00
C LEU A 134 -12.06 5.81 7.98
N ALA A 135 -10.74 5.71 8.17
CA ALA A 135 -10.17 4.85 9.20
C ALA A 135 -9.95 5.64 10.50
N GLN A 136 -10.39 5.11 11.61
CA GLN A 136 -10.17 5.68 12.93
C GLN A 136 -9.43 4.66 13.80
N LEU A 137 -8.37 5.13 14.47
CA LEU A 137 -7.73 4.34 15.51
C LEU A 137 -8.68 4.28 16.73
N THR A 138 -9.18 3.08 17.02
CA THR A 138 -9.89 2.85 18.30
C THR A 138 -8.86 2.89 19.42
N THR A 139 -8.91 3.89 20.27
CA THR A 139 -8.33 3.79 21.60
C THR A 139 -9.09 2.68 22.35
N LYS A 140 -8.41 1.61 22.72
CA LYS A 140 -8.96 0.72 23.74
C LYS A 140 -9.26 1.61 24.95
N ALA A 141 -10.53 1.86 25.22
CA ALA A 141 -10.95 2.39 26.49
C ALA A 141 -10.36 1.44 27.55
N GLY A 142 -9.49 1.97 28.41
CA GLY A 142 -9.00 1.20 29.53
C GLY A 142 -10.22 0.62 30.24
N LYS A 143 -10.19 -0.68 30.56
CA LYS A 143 -11.11 -1.23 31.55
C LYS A 143 -11.03 -0.30 32.76
N ALA A 144 -12.07 0.48 32.98
CA ALA A 144 -12.31 1.01 34.30
C ALA A 144 -12.71 -0.18 35.17
N GLU A 145 -11.83 -0.58 36.04
CA GLU A 145 -12.23 -1.40 37.19
C GLU A 145 -13.01 -0.53 38.17
#